data_4d0118d724a48a469302697bdd3a416e
#
_entry.id   4d0118d724a48a469302697bdd3a416e
#
_cell.length_a   1.000
_cell.length_b   1.000
_cell.length_c   1.000
_cell.angle_alpha   90.00
_cell.angle_beta   90.00
_cell.angle_gamma   90.00
#
_symmetry.space_group_name_H-M   'P 1'
#
loop_
_entity.id
_entity.type
_entity.pdbx_description
1 polymer ?
#
loop_
_entity_poly.entity_id
_entity_poly.type
_entity_poly.pdbx_seq_one_letter_code
_entity_poly.pdbx_strand_id
1 'polypeptide(L)'
;MNKYTKLSDFEINKKVAGKLRLNFKDGVIVKNGEWFYFDPCNNPADAMPIIKDNFISITHDGIAWDVSCAKYPELSVWNGLENYNDNFYRKAMELFLLIKDAENEG
;
A
#
# COMPACT_ATOMS: atom_id res chain seq x y z
N MET A 1 -9.13 -3.76 12.28
CA MET A 1 -8.95 -3.11 10.95
C MET A 1 -8.33 -1.72 11.12
N ASN A 2 -7.58 -1.28 10.15
CA ASN A 2 -6.96 0.05 10.17
C ASN A 2 -7.87 1.08 9.48
N LYS A 3 -7.51 2.35 9.64
CA LYS A 3 -8.32 3.44 9.11
C LYS A 3 -8.40 3.51 7.58
N TYR A 4 -7.52 2.78 6.89
CA TYR A 4 -7.48 2.79 5.43
C TYR A 4 -8.32 1.69 4.78
N THR A 5 -8.78 0.71 5.57
CA THR A 5 -9.47 -0.47 5.06
C THR A 5 -10.72 -0.14 4.24
N LYS A 6 -11.44 0.90 4.63
CA LYS A 6 -12.70 1.28 3.99
C LYS A 6 -12.55 2.18 2.77
N LEU A 7 -11.35 2.65 2.49
CA LEU A 7 -11.13 3.54 1.35
C LEU A 7 -11.11 2.75 0.04
N SER A 8 -11.47 3.41 -1.05
CA SER A 8 -11.37 2.81 -2.38
C SER A 8 -9.90 2.67 -2.77
N ASP A 9 -9.63 1.83 -3.76
CA ASP A 9 -8.28 1.71 -4.33
C ASP A 9 -7.79 3.05 -4.86
N PHE A 10 -8.67 3.80 -5.51
CA PHE A 10 -8.32 5.13 -6.02
C PHE A 10 -7.87 6.06 -4.88
N GLU A 11 -8.60 6.06 -3.77
CA GLU A 11 -8.26 6.90 -2.62
C GLU A 11 -6.92 6.47 -1.99
N ILE A 12 -6.68 5.17 -1.90
CA ILE A 12 -5.40 4.65 -1.41
C ILE A 12 -4.26 5.06 -2.35
N ASN A 13 -4.45 4.87 -3.66
CA ASN A 13 -3.44 5.25 -4.65
C ASN A 13 -3.08 6.73 -4.56
N LYS A 14 -4.09 7.57 -4.39
CA LYS A 14 -3.91 9.01 -4.22
C LYS A 14 -3.06 9.32 -3.00
N LYS A 15 -3.37 8.68 -1.86
CA LYS A 15 -2.62 8.90 -0.62
C LYS A 15 -1.17 8.38 -0.74
N VAL A 16 -0.99 7.23 -1.38
CA VAL A 16 0.34 6.67 -1.62
C VAL A 16 1.16 7.64 -2.49
N ALA A 17 0.57 8.11 -3.58
CA ALA A 17 1.23 9.08 -4.46
C ALA A 17 1.62 10.35 -3.69
N GLY A 18 0.75 10.82 -2.80
CA GLY A 18 1.04 11.99 -1.97
C GLY A 18 2.24 11.78 -1.05
N LYS A 19 2.34 10.60 -0.43
CA LYS A 19 3.49 10.29 0.43
C LYS A 19 4.79 10.17 -0.35
N LEU A 20 4.70 9.73 -1.61
CA LEU A 20 5.85 9.64 -2.51
C LEU A 20 6.16 10.95 -3.23
N ARG A 21 5.34 11.97 -3.00
CA ARG A 21 5.44 13.28 -3.64
C ARG A 21 5.34 13.20 -5.16
N LEU A 22 4.50 12.32 -5.64
CA LEU A 22 4.19 12.20 -7.05
C LEU A 22 3.01 13.12 -7.40
N ASN A 23 3.04 13.66 -8.61
CA ASN A 23 1.94 14.50 -9.10
C ASN A 23 0.83 13.61 -9.64
N PHE A 24 -0.13 13.29 -8.79
CA PHE A 24 -1.22 12.34 -9.10
C PHE A 24 -2.49 13.11 -9.42
N LYS A 25 -3.05 12.85 -10.59
CA LYS A 25 -4.32 13.44 -11.00
C LYS A 25 -5.09 12.44 -11.85
N ASP A 26 -6.34 12.19 -11.45
CA ASP A 26 -7.26 11.33 -12.22
C ASP A 26 -6.69 9.94 -12.53
N GLY A 27 -5.96 9.37 -11.59
CA GLY A 27 -5.41 8.01 -11.74
C GLY A 27 -4.07 7.92 -12.45
N VAL A 28 -3.50 9.05 -12.85
CA VAL A 28 -2.22 9.06 -13.55
C VAL A 28 -1.20 9.92 -12.81
N ILE A 29 0.07 9.63 -13.04
CA ILE A 29 1.19 10.45 -12.59
C ILE A 29 1.94 10.98 -13.81
N VAL A 30 2.58 12.13 -13.64
CA VAL A 30 3.41 12.72 -14.69
C VAL A 30 4.85 12.65 -14.25
N LYS A 31 5.70 12.05 -15.09
CA LYS A 31 7.14 11.94 -14.85
C LYS A 31 7.86 12.32 -16.14
N ASN A 32 8.77 13.28 -16.05
CA ASN A 32 9.59 13.70 -17.20
C ASN A 32 8.74 14.06 -18.44
N GLY A 33 7.56 14.67 -18.21
CA GLY A 33 6.65 15.03 -19.28
C GLY A 33 5.81 13.90 -19.83
N GLU A 34 5.94 12.70 -19.29
CA GLU A 34 5.16 11.54 -19.73
C GLU A 34 4.11 11.15 -18.69
N TRP A 35 3.02 10.59 -19.17
CA TRP A 35 1.88 10.18 -18.34
C TRP A 35 1.91 8.67 -18.13
N PHE A 36 1.73 8.26 -16.87
CA PHE A 36 1.69 6.85 -16.49
C PHE A 36 0.50 6.60 -15.61
N TYR A 37 -0.24 5.53 -15.86
CA TYR A 37 -1.24 5.07 -14.89
C TYR A 37 -0.52 4.67 -13.61
N PHE A 38 -1.11 5.01 -12.47
CA PHE A 38 -0.53 4.71 -11.18
C PHE A 38 -1.57 4.02 -10.31
N ASP A 39 -1.43 2.71 -10.16
CA ASP A 39 -2.37 1.89 -9.40
C ASP A 39 -1.62 0.84 -8.57
N PRO A 40 -0.89 1.27 -7.53
CA PRO A 40 -0.12 0.31 -6.72
C PRO A 40 -1.00 -0.68 -5.96
N CYS A 41 -2.30 -0.42 -5.81
CA CYS A 41 -3.20 -1.39 -5.19
C CYS A 41 -3.39 -2.63 -6.07
N ASN A 42 -3.23 -2.53 -7.37
CA ASN A 42 -3.51 -3.64 -8.30
C ASN A 42 -2.38 -3.94 -9.28
N ASN A 43 -1.43 -3.03 -9.43
CA ASN A 43 -0.34 -3.19 -10.40
C ASN A 43 0.97 -3.49 -9.68
N PRO A 44 1.51 -4.73 -9.85
CA PRO A 44 2.78 -5.09 -9.21
C PRO A 44 3.94 -4.17 -9.58
N ALA A 45 3.99 -3.68 -10.81
CA ALA A 45 5.07 -2.78 -11.25
C ALA A 45 5.09 -1.48 -10.46
N ASP A 46 3.92 -1.00 -10.03
CA ASP A 46 3.81 0.19 -9.20
C ASP A 46 4.03 -0.13 -7.72
N ALA A 47 3.58 -1.30 -7.28
CA ALA A 47 3.63 -1.69 -5.87
C ALA A 47 4.99 -2.18 -5.41
N MET A 48 5.68 -2.99 -6.21
CA MET A 48 6.91 -3.66 -5.78
C MET A 48 8.04 -2.71 -5.36
N PRO A 49 8.30 -1.59 -6.06
CA PRO A 49 9.30 -0.65 -5.55
C PRO A 49 8.97 -0.12 -4.17
N ILE A 50 7.70 0.14 -3.88
CA ILE A 50 7.24 0.64 -2.58
C ILE A 50 7.44 -0.44 -1.52
N ILE A 51 7.06 -1.66 -1.83
CA ILE A 51 7.21 -2.82 -0.93
C ILE A 51 8.68 -3.04 -0.58
N LYS A 52 9.53 -3.03 -1.60
CA LYS A 52 10.96 -3.23 -1.43
C LYS A 52 11.60 -2.13 -0.58
N ASP A 53 11.31 -0.87 -0.91
CA ASP A 53 11.95 0.27 -0.25
C ASP A 53 11.52 0.44 1.20
N ASN A 54 10.39 -0.15 1.59
CA ASN A 54 9.84 -0.01 2.93
C ASN A 54 9.93 -1.30 3.76
N PHE A 55 10.68 -2.30 3.27
CA PHE A 55 10.91 -3.57 3.97
C PHE A 55 9.62 -4.28 4.34
N ILE A 56 8.66 -4.25 3.42
CA ILE A 56 7.38 -4.92 3.61
C ILE A 56 7.51 -6.39 3.21
N SER A 57 7.08 -7.27 4.12
CA SER A 57 7.05 -8.71 3.90
C SER A 57 5.63 -9.14 3.55
N ILE A 58 5.53 -10.05 2.60
CA ILE A 58 4.26 -10.63 2.18
C ILE A 58 4.36 -12.13 2.46
N THR A 59 3.49 -12.62 3.33
CA THR A 59 3.55 -14.02 3.77
C THR A 59 2.18 -14.66 3.70
N HIS A 60 2.16 -15.96 3.46
CA HIS A 60 0.93 -16.76 3.52
C HIS A 60 1.07 -17.74 4.69
N ASP A 61 0.12 -17.71 5.62
CA ASP A 61 0.17 -18.52 6.84
C ASP A 61 -0.54 -19.89 6.70
N GLY A 62 -0.95 -20.24 5.48
CA GLY A 62 -1.72 -21.45 5.22
C GLY A 62 -3.22 -21.17 5.09
N ILE A 63 -3.67 -19.99 5.47
CA ILE A 63 -5.07 -19.58 5.43
C ILE A 63 -5.24 -18.33 4.57
N ALA A 64 -4.38 -17.33 4.81
CA ALA A 64 -4.53 -16.02 4.19
C ALA A 64 -3.17 -15.36 3.94
N TRP A 65 -3.14 -14.44 2.99
CA TRP A 65 -2.00 -13.55 2.80
C TRP A 65 -2.04 -12.43 3.84
N ASP A 66 -0.89 -12.09 4.38
CA ASP A 66 -0.77 -10.95 5.25
C ASP A 66 0.51 -10.18 4.94
N VAL A 67 0.57 -8.92 5.36
CA VAL A 67 1.73 -8.07 5.15
C VAL A 67 2.19 -7.49 6.47
N SER A 68 3.52 -7.39 6.62
CA SER A 68 4.14 -6.86 7.83
C SER A 68 5.38 -6.07 7.45
N CYS A 69 5.93 -5.34 8.42
CA CYS A 69 7.10 -4.50 8.18
C CYS A 69 8.18 -4.84 9.21
N ALA A 70 9.39 -5.14 8.73
CA ALA A 70 10.50 -5.46 9.61
C ALA A 70 10.86 -4.30 10.54
N LYS A 71 10.73 -3.06 10.05
CA LYS A 71 11.06 -1.87 10.82
C LYS A 71 10.04 -1.57 11.92
N TYR A 72 8.78 -1.92 11.69
CA TYR A 72 7.69 -1.70 12.65
C TYR A 72 6.91 -3.02 12.81
N PRO A 73 7.46 -3.97 13.58
CA PRO A 73 6.85 -5.30 13.67
C PRO A 73 5.42 -5.33 14.20
N GLU A 74 5.02 -4.29 14.93
CA GLU A 74 3.67 -4.17 15.47
C GLU A 74 2.63 -3.77 14.42
N LEU A 75 3.07 -3.30 13.26
CA LEU A 75 2.17 -2.94 12.17
C LEU A 75 1.98 -4.12 11.23
N SER A 76 0.73 -4.44 10.96
CA SER A 76 0.38 -5.45 9.98
C SER A 76 -0.99 -5.15 9.40
N VAL A 77 -1.31 -5.74 8.27
CA VAL A 77 -2.64 -5.62 7.67
C VAL A 77 -3.21 -7.00 7.44
N TRP A 78 -4.32 -7.27 8.13
CA TRP A 78 -5.08 -8.51 8.02
C TRP A 78 -6.55 -8.16 8.24
N ASN A 79 -7.37 -8.45 7.25
CA ASN A 79 -8.75 -7.99 7.23
C ASN A 79 -9.76 -8.99 7.77
N GLY A 80 -9.31 -10.13 8.30
CA GLY A 80 -10.18 -11.20 8.75
C GLY A 80 -10.73 -12.01 7.58
N LEU A 81 -11.27 -13.18 7.90
CA LEU A 81 -11.76 -14.10 6.88
C LEU A 81 -13.02 -13.58 6.18
N GLU A 82 -13.84 -12.82 6.89
CA GLU A 82 -15.10 -12.32 6.35
C GLU A 82 -14.91 -11.33 5.19
N ASN A 83 -13.85 -10.55 5.26
CA ASN A 83 -13.53 -9.53 4.27
C ASN A 83 -12.24 -9.84 3.50
N TYR A 84 -11.84 -11.09 3.52
CA TYR A 84 -10.58 -11.50 2.91
C TYR A 84 -10.64 -11.40 1.40
N ASN A 85 -9.57 -10.91 0.82
CA ASN A 85 -9.30 -11.04 -0.60
C ASN A 85 -7.81 -11.29 -0.80
N ASP A 86 -7.46 -11.81 -1.96
CA ASP A 86 -6.08 -12.19 -2.26
C ASP A 86 -5.19 -11.03 -2.67
N ASN A 87 -5.73 -9.82 -2.70
CA ASN A 87 -4.95 -8.68 -3.18
C ASN A 87 -4.00 -8.16 -2.11
N PHE A 88 -2.86 -8.82 -1.97
CA PHE A 88 -1.85 -8.38 -1.00
C PHE A 88 -1.15 -7.08 -1.42
N TYR A 89 -1.22 -6.67 -2.68
CA TYR A 89 -0.72 -5.35 -3.08
C TYR A 89 -1.51 -4.24 -2.41
N ARG A 90 -2.83 -4.37 -2.38
CA ARG A 90 -3.68 -3.43 -1.65
C ARG A 90 -3.32 -3.39 -0.17
N LYS A 91 -3.13 -4.56 0.45
CA LYS A 91 -2.74 -4.66 1.86
C LYS A 91 -1.39 -4.00 2.09
N ALA A 92 -0.43 -4.21 1.19
CA ALA A 92 0.89 -3.60 1.28
C ALA A 92 0.81 -2.07 1.20
N MET A 93 -0.09 -1.54 0.37
CA MET A 93 -0.27 -0.08 0.29
C MET A 93 -0.90 0.49 1.55
N GLU A 94 -1.85 -0.21 2.15
CA GLU A 94 -2.39 0.19 3.46
C GLU A 94 -1.29 0.21 4.52
N LEU A 95 -0.45 -0.83 4.53
CA LEU A 95 0.66 -0.90 5.47
C LEU A 95 1.67 0.23 5.24
N PHE A 96 1.98 0.52 3.99
CA PHE A 96 2.85 1.65 3.65
C PHE A 96 2.34 2.95 4.27
N LEU A 97 1.04 3.21 4.16
CA LEU A 97 0.45 4.40 4.75
C LEU A 97 0.53 4.40 6.27
N LEU A 98 0.32 3.24 6.91
CA LEU A 98 0.49 3.11 8.36
C LEU A 98 1.93 3.36 8.79
N ILE A 99 2.90 2.89 8.02
CA ILE A 99 4.32 3.14 8.27
C ILE A 99 4.60 4.64 8.22
N LYS A 100 4.10 5.32 7.20
CA LYS A 100 4.30 6.76 7.07
C LYS A 100 3.65 7.55 8.20
N ASP A 101 2.47 7.11 8.63
CA ASP A 101 1.82 7.73 9.79
C ASP A 101 2.67 7.56 11.05
N ALA A 102 3.22 6.37 11.28
CA ALA A 102 4.08 6.10 12.43
C ALA A 102 5.35 6.96 12.39
N GLU A 103 5.94 7.13 11.22
CA GLU A 103 7.13 7.96 11.06
C GLU A 103 6.84 9.44 11.31
N ASN A 104 5.65 9.90 10.94
CA ASN A 104 5.28 11.31 11.13
C ASN A 104 4.85 11.63 12.55
N GLU A 105 4.36 10.64 13.28
CA GLU A 105 3.94 10.81 14.67
C GLU A 105 5.09 10.68 15.67
N GLY A 106 6.18 10.12 15.19
CA GLY A 106 7.35 9.88 16.03
C GLY A 106 8.16 11.09 16.30
#